data_663f1bc9928002a3012b9dc34494c703
#
_entry.id   663f1bc9928002a3012b9dc34494c703
#
_cell.length_a   1.000
_cell.length_b   1.000
_cell.length_c   1.000
_cell.angle_alpha   90.00
_cell.angle_beta   90.00
_cell.angle_gamma   90.00
#
_symmetry.space_group_name_H-M   'P 1'
#
loop_
_entity.id
_entity.type
_entity.pdbx_description
1 polymer ?
#
loop_
_entity_poly.entity_id
_entity_poly.type
_entity_poly.pdbx_seq_one_letter_code
_entity_poly.pdbx_strand_id
1 'polypeptide(L)'
;MDYSINTKCVQAGYTPGNGEPRQIPIYQSTTYKYDTSEDMGKLFDLEASGYFYSRLQNPTNDYVAAKITALEGGTAGMLTSSGQAANFFAIFNICEAGSHIVSSSSIYGGTYNLLDVTMKKMGVDVTFVDPDCTEEELNAAFKDNTKAVFGESIANPALTVLDIEKFAKAAHTHGVPLIVDNTFPTPVNLRPIEWGADIVTHSTTKYMDGHGAALGGAIIDAGKFDWMAHADKFPGLCTPDDSYHGITYAEKFGKEGAFITKCTSQLMRDLGCAQSPQSAFILNLGLESLHVRMPRHVENGQAVAEFLEKHDKVEFVNYPTLPSNKYYEIAKKYLPNGGCGVVSFELKGGREAAEKFMKNLKLAAIETHVADARTCCLNPATSTHRQMSDEQLITAGIPAGLIRISCGLEDKNDLIADIAQALDAI
;
A
#
# COMPACT_ATOMS: atom_id res chain seq x y z
N MET A 1 15.20 -12.20 19.68
CA MET A 1 15.50 -13.04 18.48
C MET A 1 14.86 -12.38 17.27
N ASP A 2 15.59 -12.26 16.18
CA ASP A 2 15.00 -11.81 14.92
C ASP A 2 14.43 -13.02 14.16
N TYR A 3 13.12 -13.18 14.24
CA TYR A 3 12.41 -14.30 13.61
C TYR A 3 12.22 -14.06 12.12
N SER A 4 12.14 -15.15 11.35
CA SER A 4 11.78 -15.11 9.93
C SER A 4 10.38 -14.50 9.72
N ILE A 5 10.13 -14.02 8.49
CA ILE A 5 8.84 -13.42 8.10
C ILE A 5 7.65 -14.34 8.42
N ASN A 6 7.78 -15.64 8.19
CA ASN A 6 6.74 -16.62 8.43
C ASN A 6 6.34 -16.68 9.92
N THR A 7 7.34 -16.67 10.81
CA THR A 7 7.10 -16.64 12.25
C THR A 7 6.51 -15.29 12.68
N LYS A 8 6.98 -14.18 12.11
CA LYS A 8 6.44 -12.84 12.39
C LYS A 8 4.96 -12.74 11.99
N CYS A 9 4.53 -13.32 10.87
CA CYS A 9 3.11 -13.35 10.49
C CYS A 9 2.22 -13.90 11.62
N VAL A 10 2.66 -14.95 12.29
CA VAL A 10 1.90 -15.64 13.33
C VAL A 10 2.09 -15.01 14.71
N GLN A 11 3.31 -14.60 15.07
CA GLN A 11 3.68 -14.30 16.46
C GLN A 11 3.91 -12.82 16.77
N ALA A 12 4.15 -11.96 15.77
CA ALA A 12 4.47 -10.56 16.05
C ALA A 12 3.23 -9.75 16.49
N GLY A 13 3.48 -8.64 17.17
CA GLY A 13 2.50 -7.63 17.54
C GLY A 13 1.82 -7.84 18.89
N TYR A 14 1.54 -9.07 19.29
CA TYR A 14 0.91 -9.37 20.57
C TYR A 14 1.64 -10.50 21.31
N THR A 15 1.98 -10.25 22.56
CA THR A 15 2.57 -11.26 23.44
C THR A 15 1.69 -11.38 24.69
N PRO A 16 0.90 -12.46 24.84
CA PRO A 16 0.04 -12.63 26.00
C PRO A 16 0.87 -12.90 27.26
N GLY A 17 0.44 -12.33 28.38
CA GLY A 17 0.93 -12.63 29.71
C GLY A 17 0.37 -13.94 30.25
N ASN A 18 0.74 -14.26 31.50
CA ASN A 18 0.27 -15.48 32.16
C ASN A 18 -1.25 -15.42 32.43
N GLY A 19 -2.01 -16.32 31.81
CA GLY A 19 -3.48 -16.37 31.93
C GLY A 19 -4.24 -15.42 31.03
N GLU A 20 -3.54 -14.69 30.16
CA GLU A 20 -4.17 -13.82 29.15
C GLU A 20 -4.60 -14.58 27.88
N PRO A 21 -5.56 -14.04 27.11
CA PRO A 21 -6.01 -14.67 25.88
C PRO A 21 -4.87 -14.91 24.90
N ARG A 22 -4.87 -16.07 24.26
CA ARG A 22 -3.89 -16.38 23.20
C ARG A 22 -4.06 -15.51 21.95
N GLN A 23 -5.32 -15.25 21.58
CA GLN A 23 -5.66 -14.37 20.46
C GLN A 23 -5.77 -12.93 20.96
N ILE A 24 -5.49 -11.96 20.09
CA ILE A 24 -5.59 -10.54 20.45
C ILE A 24 -7.01 -10.20 20.94
N PRO A 25 -7.18 -9.50 22.07
CA PRO A 25 -8.50 -9.04 22.52
C PRO A 25 -9.08 -7.96 21.62
N ILE A 26 -10.39 -7.92 21.47
CA ILE A 26 -11.10 -6.82 20.80
C ILE A 26 -11.52 -5.80 21.87
N TYR A 27 -10.86 -4.65 21.89
CA TYR A 27 -11.20 -3.55 22.79
C TYR A 27 -12.29 -2.67 22.17
N GLN A 28 -13.55 -3.08 22.38
CA GLN A 28 -14.73 -2.38 21.86
C GLN A 28 -15.16 -1.27 22.84
N SER A 29 -14.30 -0.26 22.97
CA SER A 29 -14.55 0.91 23.82
C SER A 29 -14.17 2.18 23.10
N THR A 30 -14.93 3.27 23.30
CA THR A 30 -14.60 4.59 22.77
C THR A 30 -13.62 5.33 23.68
N THR A 31 -13.72 5.11 25.00
CA THR A 31 -12.97 5.83 26.05
C THR A 31 -12.46 4.89 27.10
N TYR A 32 -11.51 5.38 27.91
CA TYR A 32 -10.84 4.62 28.96
C TYR A 32 -10.91 5.39 30.27
N LYS A 33 -11.02 4.67 31.41
CA LYS A 33 -11.12 5.27 32.74
C LYS A 33 -9.73 5.50 33.33
N TYR A 34 -9.55 6.67 33.93
CA TYR A 34 -8.39 7.03 34.75
C TYR A 34 -8.82 7.36 36.19
N ASP A 35 -7.91 7.18 37.14
CA ASP A 35 -8.20 7.47 38.55
C ASP A 35 -8.06 8.96 38.86
N THR A 36 -7.17 9.67 38.12
CA THR A 36 -6.98 11.12 38.27
C THR A 36 -7.01 11.85 36.92
N SER A 37 -7.41 13.12 36.95
CA SER A 37 -7.30 13.98 35.76
C SER A 37 -5.86 14.27 35.38
N GLU A 38 -4.94 14.25 36.33
CA GLU A 38 -3.51 14.43 36.11
C GLU A 38 -2.92 13.30 35.26
N ASP A 39 -3.24 12.03 35.61
CA ASP A 39 -2.74 10.89 34.85
C ASP A 39 -3.27 10.88 33.41
N MET A 40 -4.53 11.27 33.22
CA MET A 40 -5.10 11.43 31.89
C MET A 40 -4.45 12.62 31.15
N GLY A 41 -4.18 13.74 31.84
CA GLY A 41 -3.55 14.94 31.27
C GLY A 41 -2.18 14.64 30.64
N LYS A 42 -1.36 13.83 31.28
CA LYS A 42 -0.04 13.40 30.76
C LYS A 42 -0.12 12.72 29.40
N LEU A 43 -1.23 12.07 29.06
CA LEU A 43 -1.44 11.46 27.74
C LEU A 43 -1.71 12.54 26.68
N PHE A 44 -2.49 13.58 27.03
CA PHE A 44 -2.74 14.71 26.14
C PHE A 44 -1.47 15.54 25.90
N ASP A 45 -0.56 15.58 26.90
CA ASP A 45 0.71 16.29 26.79
C ASP A 45 1.82 15.43 26.14
N LEU A 46 1.48 14.20 25.69
CA LEU A 46 2.42 13.23 25.15
C LEU A 46 3.59 12.91 26.08
N GLU A 47 3.37 13.01 27.41
CA GLU A 47 4.34 12.71 28.47
C GLU A 47 4.23 11.25 28.95
N ALA A 48 3.11 10.61 28.73
CA ALA A 48 2.87 9.21 29.07
C ALA A 48 2.29 8.44 27.87
N SER A 49 2.51 7.13 27.86
CA SER A 49 1.87 6.20 26.92
C SER A 49 0.58 5.65 27.50
N GLY A 50 -0.46 5.49 26.67
CA GLY A 50 -1.72 4.90 27.10
C GLY A 50 -2.86 5.22 26.15
N TYR A 51 -4.06 4.78 26.51
CA TYR A 51 -5.26 4.92 25.70
C TYR A 51 -6.28 5.78 26.43
N PHE A 52 -6.81 6.80 25.78
CA PHE A 52 -7.89 7.63 26.34
C PHE A 52 -9.09 7.74 25.40
N TYR A 53 -8.88 7.60 24.12
CA TYR A 53 -9.94 7.66 23.12
C TYR A 53 -9.59 6.83 21.85
N SER A 54 -10.47 5.91 21.47
CA SER A 54 -10.18 4.93 20.40
C SER A 54 -10.07 5.52 19.00
N ARG A 55 -10.48 6.77 18.76
CA ARG A 55 -10.21 7.45 17.49
C ARG A 55 -8.71 7.68 17.29
N LEU A 56 -7.97 8.00 18.34
CA LEU A 56 -6.54 8.20 18.25
C LEU A 56 -5.80 6.85 18.28
N GLN A 57 -6.05 6.05 19.32
CA GLN A 57 -5.38 4.78 19.55
C GLN A 57 -6.32 3.78 20.24
N ASN A 58 -6.16 2.51 19.86
CA ASN A 58 -6.89 1.40 20.45
C ASN A 58 -5.96 0.19 20.58
N PRO A 59 -5.94 -0.54 21.71
CA PRO A 59 -5.00 -1.66 21.91
C PRO A 59 -5.07 -2.71 20.79
N THR A 60 -6.26 -3.07 20.30
CA THR A 60 -6.41 -4.04 19.21
C THR A 60 -5.73 -3.56 17.94
N ASN A 61 -5.92 -2.29 17.59
CA ASN A 61 -5.31 -1.69 16.41
C ASN A 61 -3.78 -1.63 16.54
N ASP A 62 -3.28 -1.30 17.73
CA ASP A 62 -1.85 -1.18 17.97
C ASP A 62 -1.15 -2.56 17.92
N TYR A 63 -1.78 -3.64 18.37
CA TYR A 63 -1.23 -4.99 18.19
C TYR A 63 -1.07 -5.35 16.72
N VAL A 64 -2.05 -4.99 15.87
CA VAL A 64 -2.01 -5.28 14.45
C VAL A 64 -1.04 -4.35 13.72
N ALA A 65 -1.00 -3.08 14.08
CA ALA A 65 -0.01 -2.13 13.56
C ALA A 65 1.42 -2.59 13.87
N ALA A 66 1.68 -3.02 15.11
CA ALA A 66 2.97 -3.57 15.51
C ALA A 66 3.35 -4.84 14.73
N LYS A 67 2.38 -5.71 14.41
CA LYS A 67 2.61 -6.88 13.56
C LYS A 67 3.05 -6.47 12.16
N ILE A 68 2.33 -5.57 11.51
CA ILE A 68 2.66 -5.11 10.15
C ILE A 68 4.01 -4.38 10.15
N THR A 69 4.28 -3.56 11.18
CA THR A 69 5.59 -2.89 11.36
C THR A 69 6.73 -3.90 11.44
N ALA A 70 6.56 -4.97 12.22
CA ALA A 70 7.56 -6.04 12.33
C ALA A 70 7.72 -6.83 11.02
N LEU A 71 6.67 -6.99 10.23
CA LEU A 71 6.71 -7.65 8.92
C LEU A 71 7.48 -6.81 7.90
N GLU A 72 7.25 -5.49 7.84
CA GLU A 72 7.97 -4.58 6.94
C GLU A 72 9.42 -4.29 7.42
N GLY A 73 9.71 -4.53 8.71
CA GLY A 73 11.01 -4.19 9.29
C GLY A 73 11.15 -2.71 9.67
N GLY A 74 10.02 -2.04 9.93
CA GLY A 74 9.97 -0.66 10.40
C GLY A 74 10.15 -0.52 11.91
N THR A 75 10.14 0.71 12.40
CA THR A 75 10.27 1.06 13.83
C THR A 75 8.93 1.46 14.46
N ALA A 76 8.06 2.09 13.69
CA ALA A 76 6.75 2.52 14.14
C ALA A 76 5.70 2.33 13.03
N GLY A 77 4.44 2.17 13.41
CA GLY A 77 3.35 2.05 12.45
C GLY A 77 1.99 2.32 13.06
N MET A 78 1.01 2.59 12.19
CA MET A 78 -0.37 2.82 12.59
C MET A 78 -1.34 2.25 11.56
N LEU A 79 -2.57 1.92 12.01
CA LEU A 79 -3.67 1.56 11.12
C LEU A 79 -4.51 2.78 10.75
N THR A 80 -5.09 2.73 9.57
CA THR A 80 -6.06 3.71 9.07
C THR A 80 -7.31 3.00 8.54
N SER A 81 -8.39 3.75 8.31
CA SER A 81 -9.67 3.19 7.82
C SER A 81 -9.62 2.67 6.38
N SER A 82 -8.60 3.02 5.62
CA SER A 82 -8.42 2.58 4.22
C SER A 82 -6.99 2.84 3.74
N GLY A 83 -6.58 2.19 2.64
CA GLY A 83 -5.30 2.49 1.97
C GLY A 83 -5.21 3.93 1.48
N GLN A 84 -6.33 4.52 1.01
CA GLN A 84 -6.35 5.93 0.61
C GLN A 84 -6.12 6.89 1.80
N ALA A 85 -6.66 6.57 2.98
CA ALA A 85 -6.35 7.31 4.19
C ALA A 85 -4.88 7.16 4.59
N ALA A 86 -4.29 5.97 4.39
CA ALA A 86 -2.87 5.75 4.63
C ALA A 86 -1.99 6.61 3.70
N ASN A 87 -2.26 6.59 2.39
CA ASN A 87 -1.52 7.41 1.42
C ASN A 87 -1.70 8.91 1.68
N PHE A 88 -2.94 9.35 1.95
CA PHE A 88 -3.21 10.74 2.29
C PHE A 88 -2.46 11.17 3.55
N PHE A 89 -2.53 10.40 4.64
CA PHE A 89 -1.88 10.73 5.89
C PHE A 89 -0.35 10.73 5.75
N ALA A 90 0.22 9.73 5.07
CA ALA A 90 1.66 9.64 4.87
C ALA A 90 2.22 10.89 4.17
N ILE A 91 1.51 11.41 3.19
CA ILE A 91 1.93 12.60 2.44
C ILE A 91 1.57 13.88 3.19
N PHE A 92 0.33 14.02 3.65
CA PHE A 92 -0.15 15.26 4.27
C PHE A 92 0.48 15.52 5.66
N ASN A 93 1.02 14.50 6.30
CA ASN A 93 1.79 14.63 7.55
C ASN A 93 3.03 15.51 7.42
N ILE A 94 3.61 15.58 6.23
CA ILE A 94 4.85 16.32 5.92
C ILE A 94 4.67 17.38 4.83
N CYS A 95 3.48 17.47 4.25
CA CYS A 95 3.11 18.47 3.26
C CYS A 95 2.09 19.45 3.84
N GLU A 96 2.16 20.69 3.39
CA GLU A 96 1.24 21.78 3.68
C GLU A 96 0.93 22.55 2.40
N ALA A 97 0.06 23.55 2.47
CA ALA A 97 -0.22 24.41 1.32
C ALA A 97 1.08 25.08 0.81
N GLY A 98 1.34 24.98 -0.49
CA GLY A 98 2.59 25.40 -1.12
C GLY A 98 3.64 24.31 -1.25
N SER A 99 3.40 23.10 -0.73
CA SER A 99 4.31 21.95 -0.91
C SER A 99 4.18 21.33 -2.31
N HIS A 100 5.23 20.63 -2.70
CA HIS A 100 5.30 19.86 -3.94
C HIS A 100 5.74 18.43 -3.63
N ILE A 101 5.27 17.46 -4.43
CA ILE A 101 5.71 16.07 -4.40
C ILE A 101 6.10 15.61 -5.81
N VAL A 102 7.03 14.65 -5.89
CA VAL A 102 7.32 13.89 -7.11
C VAL A 102 6.65 12.52 -6.99
N SER A 103 5.92 12.08 -7.98
CA SER A 103 5.26 10.79 -7.97
C SER A 103 5.53 10.01 -9.24
N SER A 104 5.70 8.68 -9.13
CA SER A 104 5.55 7.83 -10.31
C SER A 104 4.17 8.04 -10.93
N SER A 105 4.09 8.11 -12.25
CA SER A 105 2.82 8.18 -12.99
C SER A 105 2.08 6.84 -13.00
N SER A 106 2.82 5.74 -12.82
CA SER A 106 2.26 4.39 -12.76
C SER A 106 1.95 4.03 -11.32
N ILE A 107 0.75 4.39 -10.88
CA ILE A 107 0.19 4.15 -9.55
C ILE A 107 -1.31 3.87 -9.67
N TYR A 108 -1.92 3.39 -8.58
CA TYR A 108 -3.36 3.18 -8.51
C TYR A 108 -4.15 4.45 -8.87
N GLY A 109 -5.14 4.31 -9.76
CA GLY A 109 -5.91 5.46 -10.27
C GLY A 109 -6.57 6.32 -9.18
N GLY A 110 -6.99 5.72 -8.07
CA GLY A 110 -7.50 6.48 -6.91
C GLY A 110 -6.44 7.35 -6.26
N THR A 111 -5.21 6.86 -6.14
CA THR A 111 -4.07 7.64 -5.60
C THR A 111 -3.62 8.71 -6.60
N TYR A 112 -3.61 8.40 -7.91
CA TYR A 112 -3.35 9.41 -8.93
C TYR A 112 -4.32 10.58 -8.81
N ASN A 113 -5.62 10.30 -8.73
CA ASN A 113 -6.64 11.34 -8.53
C ASN A 113 -6.52 12.07 -7.18
N LEU A 114 -6.12 11.36 -6.11
CA LEU A 114 -5.84 11.99 -4.81
C LEU A 114 -4.77 13.08 -4.97
N LEU A 115 -3.67 12.76 -5.65
CA LEU A 115 -2.54 13.66 -5.83
C LEU A 115 -2.85 14.80 -6.80
N ASP A 116 -3.36 14.48 -8.00
CA ASP A 116 -3.55 15.46 -9.07
C ASP A 116 -4.75 16.41 -8.85
N VAL A 117 -5.77 15.94 -8.15
CA VAL A 117 -7.02 16.71 -7.99
C VAL A 117 -7.27 17.12 -6.55
N THR A 118 -7.27 16.15 -5.63
CA THR A 118 -7.73 16.42 -4.24
C THR A 118 -6.68 17.20 -3.46
N MET A 119 -5.44 16.77 -3.46
CA MET A 119 -4.36 17.45 -2.73
C MET A 119 -4.00 18.80 -3.35
N LYS A 120 -4.16 18.94 -4.65
CA LYS A 120 -4.01 20.23 -5.34
C LYS A 120 -4.98 21.29 -4.82
N LYS A 121 -6.22 20.89 -4.49
CA LYS A 121 -7.19 21.79 -3.82
C LYS A 121 -6.75 22.21 -2.42
N MET A 122 -5.87 21.46 -1.79
CA MET A 122 -5.26 21.76 -0.50
C MET A 122 -3.93 22.51 -0.63
N GLY A 123 -3.56 22.89 -1.86
CA GLY A 123 -2.34 23.63 -2.15
C GLY A 123 -1.07 22.77 -2.27
N VAL A 124 -1.21 21.46 -2.41
CA VAL A 124 -0.06 20.55 -2.64
C VAL A 124 -0.01 20.18 -4.12
N ASP A 125 1.06 20.59 -4.80
CA ASP A 125 1.30 20.27 -6.21
C ASP A 125 2.03 18.95 -6.40
N VAL A 126 1.87 18.34 -7.59
CA VAL A 126 2.56 17.09 -7.95
C VAL A 126 3.21 17.22 -9.33
N THR A 127 4.41 16.63 -9.47
CA THR A 127 5.00 16.29 -10.76
C THR A 127 5.02 14.78 -10.91
N PHE A 128 4.32 14.27 -11.92
CA PHE A 128 4.38 12.85 -12.27
C PHE A 128 5.54 12.59 -13.22
N VAL A 129 6.28 11.51 -12.93
CA VAL A 129 7.38 11.02 -13.76
C VAL A 129 7.10 9.60 -14.24
N ASP A 130 7.58 9.27 -15.44
CA ASP A 130 7.55 7.89 -15.91
C ASP A 130 8.39 7.02 -14.96
N PRO A 131 7.92 5.86 -14.49
CA PRO A 131 8.72 4.96 -13.65
C PRO A 131 10.03 4.50 -14.35
N ASP A 132 10.03 4.48 -15.68
CA ASP A 132 11.20 4.11 -16.49
C ASP A 132 12.09 5.33 -16.86
N CYS A 133 11.78 6.54 -16.34
CA CYS A 133 12.58 7.74 -16.58
C CYS A 133 14.04 7.56 -16.17
N THR A 134 14.93 8.29 -16.81
CA THR A 134 16.35 8.33 -16.45
C THR A 134 16.56 8.99 -15.08
N GLU A 135 17.74 8.81 -14.47
CA GLU A 135 18.08 9.52 -13.23
C GLU A 135 18.05 11.05 -13.43
N GLU A 136 18.45 11.55 -14.59
CA GLU A 136 18.44 12.98 -14.94
C GLU A 136 17.01 13.52 -15.01
N GLU A 137 16.10 12.81 -15.68
CA GLU A 137 14.68 13.20 -15.78
C GLU A 137 14.01 13.17 -14.41
N LEU A 138 14.29 12.14 -13.59
CA LEU A 138 13.79 12.05 -12.23
C LEU A 138 14.27 13.22 -11.37
N ASN A 139 15.57 13.54 -11.41
CA ASN A 139 16.12 14.65 -10.64
C ASN A 139 15.59 16.02 -11.14
N ALA A 140 15.32 16.18 -12.42
CA ALA A 140 14.75 17.40 -12.98
C ALA A 140 13.30 17.67 -12.53
N ALA A 141 12.59 16.67 -12.02
CA ALA A 141 11.23 16.82 -11.50
C ALA A 141 11.15 17.47 -10.12
N PHE A 142 12.27 17.56 -9.40
CA PHE A 142 12.30 18.16 -8.06
C PHE A 142 12.29 19.68 -8.12
N LYS A 143 11.63 20.29 -7.14
CA LYS A 143 11.57 21.73 -6.91
C LYS A 143 12.07 22.04 -5.48
N ASP A 144 12.37 23.29 -5.19
CA ASP A 144 12.84 23.71 -3.85
C ASP A 144 11.83 23.33 -2.75
N ASN A 145 10.53 23.38 -3.06
CA ASN A 145 9.43 23.05 -2.16
C ASN A 145 9.02 21.59 -2.22
N THR A 146 9.77 20.70 -2.86
CA THR A 146 9.49 19.25 -2.84
C THR A 146 9.68 18.69 -1.44
N LYS A 147 8.68 17.92 -0.96
CA LYS A 147 8.65 17.34 0.40
C LYS A 147 8.67 15.82 0.42
N ALA A 148 8.30 15.16 -0.67
CA ALA A 148 8.27 13.70 -0.74
C ALA A 148 8.40 13.19 -2.17
N VAL A 149 8.82 11.93 -2.28
CA VAL A 149 8.66 11.11 -3.48
C VAL A 149 7.67 10.00 -3.17
N PHE A 150 6.77 9.71 -4.11
CA PHE A 150 5.76 8.64 -3.95
C PHE A 150 5.81 7.66 -5.12
N GLY A 151 5.60 6.36 -4.83
CA GLY A 151 5.45 5.32 -5.85
C GLY A 151 4.77 4.07 -5.31
N GLU A 152 4.36 3.18 -6.20
CA GLU A 152 3.88 1.83 -5.87
C GLU A 152 4.93 0.80 -6.26
N SER A 153 5.21 -0.15 -5.38
CA SER A 153 6.18 -1.22 -5.63
C SER A 153 5.83 -2.08 -6.85
N ILE A 154 4.55 -2.42 -7.02
CA ILE A 154 3.95 -2.98 -8.23
C ILE A 154 2.66 -2.23 -8.51
N ALA A 155 2.60 -1.53 -9.62
CA ALA A 155 1.48 -0.65 -9.96
C ALA A 155 0.24 -1.41 -10.44
N ASN A 156 -0.94 -0.87 -10.14
CA ASN A 156 -2.23 -1.39 -10.56
C ASN A 156 -2.88 -0.44 -11.61
N PRO A 157 -3.27 -0.87 -12.81
CA PRO A 157 -3.29 -2.25 -13.33
C PRO A 157 -2.08 -2.64 -14.18
N ALA A 158 -1.16 -1.73 -14.45
CA ALA A 158 -0.09 -1.92 -15.44
C ALA A 158 0.99 -2.92 -15.01
N LEU A 159 1.05 -3.29 -13.71
CA LEU A 159 2.05 -4.19 -13.12
C LEU A 159 3.51 -3.74 -13.36
N THR A 160 3.70 -2.43 -13.50
CA THR A 160 5.02 -1.79 -13.54
C THR A 160 5.74 -2.03 -12.20
N VAL A 161 6.99 -2.40 -12.24
CA VAL A 161 7.84 -2.57 -11.04
C VAL A 161 8.67 -1.31 -10.83
N LEU A 162 8.53 -0.67 -9.69
CA LEU A 162 9.29 0.53 -9.34
C LEU A 162 10.76 0.17 -9.06
N ASP A 163 11.71 0.90 -9.63
CA ASP A 163 13.11 0.84 -9.19
C ASP A 163 13.26 1.64 -7.88
N ILE A 164 13.05 0.94 -6.76
CA ILE A 164 13.01 1.56 -5.44
C ILE A 164 14.33 2.25 -5.10
N GLU A 165 15.47 1.64 -5.42
CA GLU A 165 16.80 2.25 -5.13
C GLU A 165 17.03 3.52 -5.96
N LYS A 166 16.62 3.54 -7.23
CA LYS A 166 16.70 4.74 -8.08
C LYS A 166 15.90 5.89 -7.48
N PHE A 167 14.65 5.62 -7.10
CA PHE A 167 13.77 6.63 -6.50
C PHE A 167 14.23 7.06 -5.11
N ALA A 168 14.71 6.13 -4.28
CA ALA A 168 15.27 6.44 -2.96
C ALA A 168 16.52 7.31 -3.06
N LYS A 169 17.45 6.97 -3.96
CA LYS A 169 18.65 7.77 -4.22
C LYS A 169 18.31 9.21 -4.62
N ALA A 170 17.35 9.38 -5.53
CA ALA A 170 16.90 10.72 -5.95
C ALA A 170 16.26 11.46 -4.77
N ALA A 171 15.32 10.84 -4.05
CA ALA A 171 14.67 11.42 -2.88
C ALA A 171 15.68 11.90 -1.84
N HIS A 172 16.60 11.04 -1.43
CA HIS A 172 17.61 11.37 -0.41
C HIS A 172 18.62 12.42 -0.89
N THR A 173 18.98 12.44 -2.18
CA THR A 173 19.84 13.48 -2.75
C THR A 173 19.18 14.86 -2.62
N HIS A 174 17.87 14.94 -2.72
CA HIS A 174 17.09 16.17 -2.54
C HIS A 174 16.61 16.38 -1.10
N GLY A 175 17.05 15.56 -0.13
CA GLY A 175 16.72 15.69 1.29
C GLY A 175 15.23 15.51 1.59
N VAL A 176 14.56 14.58 0.90
CA VAL A 176 13.15 14.23 1.12
C VAL A 176 12.98 12.72 1.22
N PRO A 177 11.93 12.22 1.95
CA PRO A 177 11.69 10.80 2.07
C PRO A 177 11.07 10.19 0.82
N LEU A 178 11.31 8.89 0.61
CA LEU A 178 10.58 8.04 -0.33
C LEU A 178 9.45 7.32 0.41
N ILE A 179 8.22 7.50 -0.09
CA ILE A 179 7.00 6.80 0.36
C ILE A 179 6.65 5.75 -0.70
N VAL A 180 6.51 4.49 -0.30
CA VAL A 180 6.17 3.39 -1.20
C VAL A 180 4.89 2.69 -0.75
N ASP A 181 3.89 2.65 -1.61
CA ASP A 181 2.73 1.76 -1.43
C ASP A 181 3.12 0.33 -1.83
N ASN A 182 3.15 -0.58 -0.83
CA ASN A 182 3.58 -1.97 -0.98
C ASN A 182 2.40 -2.96 -0.92
N THR A 183 1.23 -2.53 -1.35
CA THR A 183 -0.01 -3.30 -1.24
C THR A 183 0.06 -4.65 -1.97
N PHE A 184 0.61 -4.72 -3.19
CA PHE A 184 0.57 -5.94 -4.01
C PHE A 184 1.60 -6.97 -3.58
N PRO A 185 2.90 -6.68 -3.43
CA PRO A 185 3.85 -7.70 -2.98
C PRO A 185 3.63 -8.13 -1.55
N THR A 186 3.11 -7.27 -0.70
CA THR A 186 3.10 -7.41 0.77
C THR A 186 4.52 -7.59 1.34
N PRO A 187 4.74 -7.47 2.65
CA PRO A 187 6.06 -7.70 3.22
C PRO A 187 6.57 -9.14 3.07
N VAL A 188 5.71 -10.07 2.64
CA VAL A 188 6.12 -11.47 2.37
C VAL A 188 7.00 -11.56 1.13
N ASN A 189 6.69 -10.82 0.08
CA ASN A 189 7.42 -10.88 -1.18
C ASN A 189 8.41 -9.72 -1.37
N LEU A 190 8.14 -8.55 -0.76
CA LEU A 190 9.01 -7.38 -0.86
C LEU A 190 8.89 -6.51 0.40
N ARG A 191 10.01 -6.04 0.90
CA ARG A 191 10.09 -5.04 1.97
C ARG A 191 10.82 -3.80 1.45
N PRO A 192 10.12 -2.76 1.01
CA PRO A 192 10.72 -1.56 0.41
C PRO A 192 11.73 -0.86 1.31
N ILE A 193 11.59 -0.98 2.64
CA ILE A 193 12.53 -0.43 3.65
C ILE A 193 13.95 -0.98 3.48
N GLU A 194 14.10 -2.21 3.00
CA GLU A 194 15.40 -2.83 2.74
C GLU A 194 16.10 -2.22 1.51
N TRP A 195 15.33 -1.54 0.65
CA TRP A 195 15.77 -0.93 -0.60
C TRP A 195 15.78 0.59 -0.57
N GLY A 196 15.60 1.19 0.60
CA GLY A 196 15.74 2.63 0.80
C GLY A 196 14.43 3.41 0.94
N ALA A 197 13.26 2.77 0.96
CA ALA A 197 12.03 3.46 1.32
C ALA A 197 12.06 3.89 2.79
N ASP A 198 11.57 5.09 3.06
CA ASP A 198 11.50 5.67 4.41
C ASP A 198 10.14 5.41 5.05
N ILE A 199 9.08 5.52 4.26
CA ILE A 199 7.70 5.27 4.67
C ILE A 199 7.09 4.24 3.74
N VAL A 200 6.39 3.25 4.31
CA VAL A 200 5.63 2.27 3.54
C VAL A 200 4.16 2.39 3.87
N THR A 201 3.32 2.38 2.85
CA THR A 201 1.86 2.35 3.01
C THR A 201 1.28 1.06 2.45
N HIS A 202 0.09 0.70 2.96
CA HIS A 202 -0.67 -0.45 2.49
C HIS A 202 -2.16 -0.17 2.45
N SER A 203 -2.83 -0.65 1.44
CA SER A 203 -4.24 -1.00 1.54
C SER A 203 -4.35 -2.41 2.15
N THR A 204 -4.55 -2.48 3.47
CA THR A 204 -4.69 -3.77 4.17
C THR A 204 -5.95 -4.53 3.75
N THR A 205 -6.88 -3.84 3.08
CA THR A 205 -8.08 -4.39 2.41
C THR A 205 -7.76 -5.53 1.43
N LYS A 206 -6.52 -5.56 0.89
CA LYS A 206 -6.10 -6.46 -0.18
C LYS A 206 -5.53 -7.76 0.40
N TYR A 207 -4.38 -8.25 -0.07
CA TYR A 207 -3.80 -9.51 0.38
C TYR A 207 -3.64 -9.66 1.89
N MET A 208 -3.44 -8.56 2.66
CA MET A 208 -3.28 -8.66 4.10
C MET A 208 -4.56 -9.18 4.79
N ASP A 209 -5.73 -8.65 4.44
CA ASP A 209 -7.02 -9.25 4.80
C ASP A 209 -7.26 -10.53 4.02
N GLY A 210 -7.18 -10.47 2.69
CA GLY A 210 -7.21 -11.58 1.75
C GLY A 210 -8.56 -12.26 1.58
N HIS A 211 -9.62 -11.73 2.18
CA HIS A 211 -10.96 -12.34 2.20
C HIS A 211 -12.06 -11.37 1.76
N GLY A 212 -11.71 -10.12 1.43
CA GLY A 212 -12.68 -9.08 1.09
C GLY A 212 -13.59 -8.71 2.26
N ALA A 213 -13.15 -8.91 3.50
CA ALA A 213 -13.96 -8.81 4.71
C ALA A 213 -13.73 -7.51 5.47
N ALA A 214 -12.51 -6.97 5.51
CA ALA A 214 -12.14 -5.79 6.27
C ALA A 214 -11.49 -4.71 5.41
N LEU A 215 -12.08 -3.50 5.39
CA LEU A 215 -11.43 -2.31 4.87
C LEU A 215 -10.35 -1.83 5.86
N GLY A 216 -9.21 -1.38 5.33
CA GLY A 216 -8.19 -0.79 6.16
C GLY A 216 -6.98 -0.31 5.37
N GLY A 217 -6.11 0.37 6.07
CA GLY A 217 -4.79 0.79 5.62
C GLY A 217 -3.77 0.72 6.75
N ALA A 218 -2.52 0.81 6.39
CA ALA A 218 -1.42 0.90 7.35
C ALA A 218 -0.35 1.86 6.84
N ILE A 219 0.32 2.53 7.77
CA ILE A 219 1.50 3.36 7.53
C ILE A 219 2.61 2.82 8.41
N ILE A 220 3.77 2.58 7.84
CA ILE A 220 4.95 2.08 8.53
C ILE A 220 6.11 3.04 8.28
N ASP A 221 6.74 3.48 9.36
CA ASP A 221 7.95 4.30 9.34
C ASP A 221 9.18 3.41 9.51
N ALA A 222 10.15 3.54 8.61
CA ALA A 222 11.44 2.87 8.71
C ALA A 222 12.29 3.39 9.88
N GLY A 223 12.00 4.61 10.38
CA GLY A 223 12.79 5.28 11.41
C GLY A 223 14.21 5.66 10.95
N LYS A 224 14.42 5.80 9.64
CA LYS A 224 15.75 6.02 9.05
C LYS A 224 15.97 7.46 8.60
N PHE A 225 14.91 8.14 8.15
CA PHE A 225 15.01 9.49 7.64
C PHE A 225 15.32 10.50 8.76
N ASP A 226 16.37 11.27 8.59
CA ASP A 226 16.80 12.27 9.58
C ASP A 226 16.04 13.59 9.34
N TRP A 227 14.89 13.75 10.01
CA TRP A 227 14.06 14.95 9.91
C TRP A 227 14.80 16.22 10.32
N MET A 228 15.64 16.14 11.38
CA MET A 228 16.37 17.29 11.89
C MET A 228 17.49 17.75 10.95
N ALA A 229 18.10 16.86 10.18
CA ALA A 229 19.06 17.22 9.15
C ALA A 229 18.43 18.02 7.99
N HIS A 230 17.10 17.96 7.85
CA HIS A 230 16.32 18.66 6.82
C HIS A 230 15.20 19.51 7.43
N ALA A 231 15.44 20.11 8.60
CA ALA A 231 14.44 20.82 9.39
C ALA A 231 13.74 21.97 8.65
N ASP A 232 14.45 22.64 7.75
CA ASP A 232 13.94 23.68 6.87
C ASP A 232 12.83 23.19 5.93
N LYS A 233 12.90 21.92 5.53
CA LYS A 233 11.89 21.29 4.69
C LYS A 233 10.69 20.78 5.49
N PHE A 234 10.87 20.42 6.75
CA PHE A 234 9.86 19.74 7.57
C PHE A 234 9.53 20.51 8.87
N PRO A 235 9.12 21.79 8.79
CA PRO A 235 8.84 22.59 9.99
C PRO A 235 7.79 21.93 10.89
N GLY A 236 6.75 21.28 10.33
CA GLY A 236 5.72 20.59 11.12
C GLY A 236 6.22 19.44 12.00
N LEU A 237 7.45 18.93 11.78
CA LEU A 237 8.10 17.94 12.64
C LEU A 237 9.22 18.53 13.48
N CYS A 238 9.86 19.61 12.98
CA CYS A 238 11.14 20.10 13.47
C CYS A 238 11.07 21.49 14.15
N THR A 239 9.85 22.05 14.28
CA THR A 239 9.62 23.31 15.04
C THR A 239 8.56 23.08 16.12
N PRO A 240 8.49 23.96 17.13
CA PRO A 240 7.49 23.89 18.19
C PRO A 240 6.07 23.84 17.63
N ASP A 241 5.26 22.87 18.09
CA ASP A 241 3.89 22.66 17.66
C ASP A 241 2.90 23.32 18.62
N ASP A 242 2.06 24.21 18.10
CA ASP A 242 1.08 24.98 18.89
C ASP A 242 -0.03 24.09 19.48
N SER A 243 -0.30 22.92 18.85
CA SER A 243 -1.33 21.97 19.34
C SER A 243 -0.91 21.21 20.59
N TYR A 244 0.42 21.15 20.88
CA TYR A 244 0.98 20.35 21.95
C TYR A 244 2.01 21.12 22.78
N HIS A 245 1.64 22.33 23.24
CA HIS A 245 2.44 23.16 24.17
C HIS A 245 3.87 23.43 23.68
N GLY A 246 4.07 23.51 22.36
CA GLY A 246 5.37 23.83 21.77
C GLY A 246 6.35 22.66 21.73
N ILE A 247 5.89 21.42 21.76
CA ILE A 247 6.81 20.28 21.52
C ILE A 247 7.33 20.30 20.08
N THR A 248 8.58 19.85 19.90
CA THR A 248 9.15 19.53 18.60
C THR A 248 9.18 18.02 18.44
N TYR A 249 8.38 17.47 17.52
CA TYR A 249 8.22 16.01 17.40
C TYR A 249 9.55 15.30 17.15
N ALA A 250 10.38 15.81 16.23
CA ALA A 250 11.63 15.19 15.87
C ALA A 250 12.65 15.21 17.00
N GLU A 251 12.66 16.26 17.85
CA GLU A 251 13.50 16.31 19.03
C GLU A 251 13.03 15.37 20.15
N LYS A 252 11.70 15.36 20.40
CA LYS A 252 11.12 14.59 21.52
C LYS A 252 11.09 13.09 21.27
N PHE A 253 10.77 12.68 20.03
CA PHE A 253 10.51 11.27 19.66
C PHE A 253 11.56 10.67 18.73
N GLY A 254 12.58 11.46 18.35
CA GLY A 254 13.62 11.02 17.41
C GLY A 254 13.08 10.72 16.02
N LYS A 255 13.95 10.30 15.13
CA LYS A 255 13.58 9.90 13.77
C LYS A 255 12.71 8.62 13.74
N GLU A 256 12.83 7.79 14.79
CA GLU A 256 12.12 6.51 14.91
C GLU A 256 10.64 6.65 15.28
N GLY A 257 10.24 7.77 15.90
CA GLY A 257 8.89 7.95 16.43
C GLY A 257 8.17 9.21 15.99
N ALA A 258 8.87 10.23 15.55
CA ALA A 258 8.30 11.55 15.25
C ALA A 258 7.18 11.51 14.21
N PHE A 259 7.40 10.80 13.11
CA PHE A 259 6.47 10.76 11.98
C PHE A 259 5.12 10.14 12.38
N ILE A 260 5.12 8.93 12.97
CA ILE A 260 3.89 8.24 13.37
C ILE A 260 3.23 8.94 14.55
N THR A 261 3.99 9.48 15.52
CA THR A 261 3.42 10.23 16.63
C THR A 261 2.66 11.47 16.15
N LYS A 262 3.24 12.27 15.26
CA LYS A 262 2.55 13.43 14.67
C LYS A 262 1.32 12.99 13.87
N CYS A 263 1.45 11.96 13.04
CA CYS A 263 0.35 11.43 12.26
C CYS A 263 -0.85 11.03 13.15
N THR A 264 -0.58 10.38 14.28
CA THR A 264 -1.59 9.98 15.26
C THR A 264 -2.17 11.17 16.03
N SER A 265 -1.28 12.02 16.58
CA SER A 265 -1.68 13.11 17.47
C SER A 265 -2.37 14.27 16.75
N GLN A 266 -2.11 14.47 15.46
CA GLN A 266 -2.75 15.50 14.63
C GLN A 266 -3.74 14.91 13.63
N LEU A 267 -3.28 14.18 12.63
CA LEU A 267 -4.13 13.77 11.51
C LEU A 267 -5.22 12.78 11.95
N MET A 268 -4.87 11.76 12.73
CA MET A 268 -5.84 10.80 13.23
C MET A 268 -6.83 11.49 14.20
N ARG A 269 -6.31 12.35 15.10
CA ARG A 269 -7.13 13.10 16.03
C ARG A 269 -8.17 13.98 15.32
N ASP A 270 -7.74 14.72 14.29
CA ASP A 270 -8.53 15.78 13.67
C ASP A 270 -9.40 15.27 12.52
N LEU A 271 -8.91 14.31 11.72
CA LEU A 271 -9.61 13.78 10.55
C LEU A 271 -10.35 12.46 10.83
N GLY A 272 -9.93 11.70 11.85
CA GLY A 272 -10.67 10.58 12.37
C GLY A 272 -10.74 9.34 11.48
N CYS A 273 -9.78 9.13 10.60
CA CYS A 273 -9.73 7.95 9.71
C CYS A 273 -9.31 6.66 10.47
N ALA A 274 -9.86 6.40 11.64
CA ALA A 274 -9.55 5.26 12.48
C ALA A 274 -10.21 3.99 11.94
N GLN A 275 -9.48 2.87 11.97
CA GLN A 275 -10.03 1.54 11.70
C GLN A 275 -10.79 1.02 12.93
N SER A 276 -11.89 0.28 12.73
CA SER A 276 -12.59 -0.33 13.85
C SER A 276 -11.77 -1.48 14.45
N PRO A 277 -11.81 -1.69 15.78
CA PRO A 277 -11.12 -2.82 16.41
C PRO A 277 -11.57 -4.18 15.89
N GLN A 278 -12.82 -4.32 15.47
CA GLN A 278 -13.33 -5.56 14.84
C GLN A 278 -12.67 -5.80 13.49
N SER A 279 -12.54 -4.76 12.65
CA SER A 279 -11.83 -4.88 11.36
C SER A 279 -10.33 -5.16 11.56
N ALA A 280 -9.71 -4.57 12.59
CA ALA A 280 -8.33 -4.86 12.94
C ALA A 280 -8.15 -6.32 13.38
N PHE A 281 -9.09 -6.86 14.15
CA PHE A 281 -9.08 -8.29 14.54
C PHE A 281 -9.20 -9.21 13.32
N ILE A 282 -10.13 -8.93 12.38
CA ILE A 282 -10.26 -9.70 11.13
C ILE A 282 -8.97 -9.64 10.31
N LEU A 283 -8.39 -8.45 10.20
CA LEU A 283 -7.09 -8.24 9.54
C LEU A 283 -5.98 -9.08 10.18
N ASN A 284 -5.95 -9.19 11.53
CA ASN A 284 -4.97 -10.05 12.21
C ASN A 284 -5.09 -11.52 11.77
N LEU A 285 -6.31 -12.05 11.63
CA LEU A 285 -6.52 -13.41 11.13
C LEU A 285 -6.00 -13.58 9.70
N GLY A 286 -6.21 -12.59 8.85
CA GLY A 286 -5.65 -12.55 7.50
C GLY A 286 -4.11 -12.56 7.51
N LEU A 287 -3.48 -11.73 8.35
CA LEU A 287 -2.02 -11.64 8.48
C LEU A 287 -1.40 -12.96 8.95
N GLU A 288 -2.05 -13.69 9.85
CA GLU A 288 -1.54 -14.97 10.37
C GLU A 288 -1.36 -16.03 9.27
N SER A 289 -2.14 -15.97 8.20
CA SER A 289 -2.04 -16.88 7.05
C SER A 289 -1.36 -16.26 5.81
N LEU A 290 -0.93 -15.00 5.87
CA LEU A 290 -0.39 -14.27 4.73
C LEU A 290 0.78 -14.99 4.05
N HIS A 291 1.72 -15.51 4.86
CA HIS A 291 2.93 -16.20 4.39
C HIS A 291 2.67 -17.54 3.67
N VAL A 292 1.49 -18.13 3.83
CA VAL A 292 1.07 -19.36 3.10
C VAL A 292 0.15 -19.03 1.92
N ARG A 293 -0.59 -17.91 1.98
CA ARG A 293 -1.46 -17.47 0.90
C ARG A 293 -0.69 -16.81 -0.25
N MET A 294 0.29 -15.95 0.05
CA MET A 294 1.05 -15.23 -0.97
C MET A 294 1.76 -16.17 -1.96
N PRO A 295 2.47 -17.24 -1.55
CA PRO A 295 3.03 -18.21 -2.48
C PRO A 295 1.99 -18.85 -3.41
N ARG A 296 0.80 -19.15 -2.92
CA ARG A 296 -0.28 -19.72 -3.73
C ARG A 296 -0.83 -18.70 -4.73
N HIS A 297 -1.03 -17.44 -4.33
CA HIS A 297 -1.41 -16.38 -5.25
C HIS A 297 -0.38 -16.19 -6.37
N VAL A 298 0.90 -16.20 -6.03
CA VAL A 298 2.00 -16.08 -7.00
C VAL A 298 2.03 -17.29 -7.94
N GLU A 299 1.92 -18.52 -7.42
CA GLU A 299 1.87 -19.74 -8.22
C GLU A 299 0.74 -19.68 -9.26
N ASN A 300 -0.46 -19.28 -8.81
CA ASN A 300 -1.61 -19.17 -9.67
C ASN A 300 -1.46 -18.04 -10.72
N GLY A 301 -0.97 -16.86 -10.30
CA GLY A 301 -0.71 -15.75 -11.20
C GLY A 301 0.31 -16.09 -12.28
N GLN A 302 1.42 -16.74 -11.89
CA GLN A 302 2.45 -17.20 -12.83
C GLN A 302 1.90 -18.21 -13.85
N ALA A 303 1.17 -19.23 -13.37
CA ALA A 303 0.62 -20.26 -14.24
C ALA A 303 -0.41 -19.69 -15.24
N VAL A 304 -1.28 -18.78 -14.79
CA VAL A 304 -2.24 -18.07 -15.65
C VAL A 304 -1.52 -17.18 -16.65
N ALA A 305 -0.51 -16.42 -16.23
CA ALA A 305 0.26 -15.55 -17.12
C ALA A 305 0.97 -16.34 -18.21
N GLU A 306 1.62 -17.46 -17.87
CA GLU A 306 2.30 -18.36 -18.82
C GLU A 306 1.34 -19.05 -19.80
N PHE A 307 0.11 -19.35 -19.35
CA PHE A 307 -0.93 -19.88 -20.21
C PHE A 307 -1.42 -18.81 -21.21
N LEU A 308 -1.73 -17.61 -20.72
CA LEU A 308 -2.21 -16.50 -21.53
C LEU A 308 -1.19 -16.05 -22.57
N GLU A 309 0.11 -16.00 -22.21
CA GLU A 309 1.19 -15.59 -23.11
C GLU A 309 1.30 -16.46 -24.37
N LYS A 310 0.90 -17.74 -24.27
CA LYS A 310 0.96 -18.71 -25.36
C LYS A 310 -0.34 -18.79 -26.18
N HIS A 311 -1.38 -18.07 -25.79
CA HIS A 311 -2.69 -18.22 -26.39
C HIS A 311 -2.91 -17.26 -27.58
N ASP A 312 -3.33 -17.78 -28.72
CA ASP A 312 -3.44 -17.04 -30.00
C ASP A 312 -4.38 -15.82 -29.95
N LYS A 313 -5.37 -15.80 -29.07
CA LYS A 313 -6.34 -14.70 -28.91
C LYS A 313 -5.85 -13.60 -27.96
N VAL A 314 -4.70 -13.77 -27.32
CA VAL A 314 -4.08 -12.78 -26.44
C VAL A 314 -3.09 -11.95 -27.25
N GLU A 315 -3.15 -10.63 -27.08
CA GLU A 315 -2.25 -9.68 -27.74
C GLU A 315 -0.95 -9.51 -26.95
N PHE A 316 -1.06 -9.28 -25.64
CA PHE A 316 0.07 -9.24 -24.71
C PHE A 316 -0.36 -9.61 -23.28
N VAL A 317 0.63 -9.95 -22.47
CA VAL A 317 0.46 -10.21 -21.02
C VAL A 317 1.44 -9.34 -20.23
N ASN A 318 0.93 -8.62 -19.24
CA ASN A 318 1.75 -7.93 -18.25
C ASN A 318 1.79 -8.78 -16.96
N TYR A 319 2.94 -9.38 -16.71
CA TYR A 319 3.26 -10.04 -15.44
C TYR A 319 4.78 -9.98 -15.26
N PRO A 320 5.28 -9.27 -14.22
CA PRO A 320 6.69 -8.88 -14.16
C PRO A 320 7.70 -10.02 -14.14
N THR A 321 7.29 -11.22 -13.72
CA THR A 321 8.15 -12.40 -13.64
C THR A 321 8.13 -13.29 -14.90
N LEU A 322 7.41 -12.88 -15.97
CA LEU A 322 7.55 -13.50 -17.28
C LEU A 322 8.87 -13.07 -17.93
N PRO A 323 9.66 -13.98 -18.51
CA PRO A 323 10.92 -13.63 -19.19
C PRO A 323 10.78 -12.63 -20.33
N SER A 324 9.62 -12.56 -20.97
CA SER A 324 9.28 -11.62 -22.05
C SER A 324 8.97 -10.21 -21.56
N ASN A 325 8.68 -10.04 -20.25
CA ASN A 325 8.27 -8.76 -19.69
C ASN A 325 9.47 -7.81 -19.54
N LYS A 326 9.28 -6.53 -19.88
CA LYS A 326 10.35 -5.52 -19.78
C LYS A 326 10.88 -5.32 -18.35
N TYR A 327 10.08 -5.67 -17.33
CA TYR A 327 10.46 -5.58 -15.92
C TYR A 327 11.08 -6.86 -15.37
N TYR A 328 11.31 -7.89 -16.18
CA TYR A 328 11.82 -9.19 -15.72
C TYR A 328 13.11 -9.07 -14.91
N GLU A 329 14.10 -8.31 -15.40
CA GLU A 329 15.37 -8.19 -14.69
C GLU A 329 15.25 -7.44 -13.37
N ILE A 330 14.44 -6.39 -13.31
CA ILE A 330 14.20 -5.66 -12.07
C ILE A 330 13.31 -6.48 -11.10
N ALA A 331 12.38 -7.26 -11.63
CA ALA A 331 11.58 -8.19 -10.84
C ALA A 331 12.43 -9.28 -10.18
N LYS A 332 13.43 -9.82 -10.87
CA LYS A 332 14.39 -10.78 -10.28
C LYS A 332 15.13 -10.19 -9.08
N LYS A 333 15.42 -8.89 -9.13
CA LYS A 333 16.11 -8.20 -8.04
C LYS A 333 15.22 -8.01 -6.82
N TYR A 334 14.03 -7.44 -7.01
CA TYR A 334 13.14 -7.04 -5.92
C TYR A 334 12.16 -8.13 -5.48
N LEU A 335 11.81 -9.04 -6.39
CA LEU A 335 10.72 -10.02 -6.24
C LEU A 335 11.20 -11.46 -6.47
N PRO A 336 12.25 -11.93 -5.79
CA PRO A 336 12.83 -13.26 -6.04
C PRO A 336 11.84 -14.40 -5.76
N ASN A 337 10.79 -14.16 -4.96
CA ASN A 337 9.72 -15.11 -4.64
C ASN A 337 8.42 -14.83 -5.42
N GLY A 338 8.48 -14.00 -6.47
CA GLY A 338 7.32 -13.52 -7.21
C GLY A 338 6.69 -12.27 -6.61
N GLY A 339 5.85 -11.58 -7.39
CA GLY A 339 5.26 -10.30 -6.99
C GLY A 339 3.91 -10.46 -6.29
N CYS A 340 2.92 -10.90 -7.04
CA CYS A 340 1.52 -11.02 -6.61
C CYS A 340 0.75 -11.99 -7.50
N GLY A 341 -0.55 -12.18 -7.23
CA GLY A 341 -1.45 -12.99 -8.05
C GLY A 341 -2.23 -12.21 -9.11
N VAL A 342 -1.90 -10.93 -9.33
CA VAL A 342 -2.59 -10.11 -10.34
C VAL A 342 -1.88 -10.23 -11.68
N VAL A 343 -2.65 -10.50 -12.73
CA VAL A 343 -2.20 -10.58 -14.13
C VAL A 343 -3.03 -9.60 -14.94
N SER A 344 -2.39 -8.78 -15.77
CA SER A 344 -3.07 -7.94 -16.76
C SER A 344 -2.72 -8.42 -18.16
N PHE A 345 -3.70 -8.48 -19.05
CA PHE A 345 -3.50 -8.91 -20.43
C PHE A 345 -4.50 -8.22 -21.36
N GLU A 346 -4.20 -8.14 -22.63
CA GLU A 346 -5.10 -7.64 -23.64
C GLU A 346 -5.52 -8.75 -24.59
N LEU A 347 -6.79 -8.74 -24.97
CA LEU A 347 -7.34 -9.66 -26.00
C LEU A 347 -7.36 -9.01 -27.37
N LYS A 348 -7.01 -9.76 -28.41
CA LYS A 348 -7.25 -9.41 -29.79
C LYS A 348 -8.75 -9.24 -30.01
N GLY A 349 -9.13 -8.11 -30.60
CA GLY A 349 -10.56 -7.73 -30.75
C GLY A 349 -11.03 -6.70 -29.70
N GLY A 350 -10.13 -6.22 -28.83
CA GLY A 350 -10.35 -5.07 -27.98
C GLY A 350 -11.48 -5.21 -26.98
N ARG A 351 -12.24 -4.14 -26.76
CA ARG A 351 -13.32 -4.04 -25.78
C ARG A 351 -14.39 -5.14 -25.92
N GLU A 352 -14.83 -5.42 -27.17
CA GLU A 352 -15.87 -6.40 -27.42
C GLU A 352 -15.42 -7.81 -27.04
N ALA A 353 -14.17 -8.19 -27.37
CA ALA A 353 -13.59 -9.47 -26.98
C ALA A 353 -13.47 -9.57 -25.46
N ALA A 354 -13.03 -8.51 -24.78
CA ALA A 354 -12.93 -8.46 -23.34
C ALA A 354 -14.28 -8.66 -22.64
N GLU A 355 -15.35 -8.00 -23.12
CA GLU A 355 -16.70 -8.16 -22.59
C GLU A 355 -17.24 -9.58 -22.78
N LYS A 356 -17.05 -10.15 -23.98
CA LYS A 356 -17.44 -11.55 -24.25
C LYS A 356 -16.69 -12.54 -23.37
N PHE A 357 -15.38 -12.37 -23.26
CA PHE A 357 -14.54 -13.21 -22.40
C PHE A 357 -15.04 -13.19 -20.95
N MET A 358 -15.14 -12.00 -20.35
CA MET A 358 -15.56 -11.88 -18.95
C MET A 358 -16.98 -12.47 -18.71
N LYS A 359 -17.89 -12.29 -19.66
CA LYS A 359 -19.25 -12.85 -19.57
C LYS A 359 -19.27 -14.38 -19.57
N ASN A 360 -18.27 -15.03 -20.16
CA ASN A 360 -18.17 -16.48 -20.27
C ASN A 360 -17.39 -17.13 -19.11
N LEU A 361 -16.72 -16.35 -18.26
CA LEU A 361 -16.11 -16.88 -17.05
C LEU A 361 -17.17 -17.48 -16.12
N LYS A 362 -16.86 -18.62 -15.52
CA LYS A 362 -17.76 -19.37 -14.63
C LYS A 362 -17.26 -19.37 -13.19
N LEU A 363 -15.95 -19.35 -13.00
CA LEU A 363 -15.29 -19.36 -11.70
C LEU A 363 -14.93 -17.94 -11.25
N ALA A 364 -14.28 -17.16 -12.13
CA ALA A 364 -13.88 -15.81 -11.81
C ALA A 364 -15.06 -14.84 -11.79
N ALA A 365 -15.22 -14.11 -10.68
CA ALA A 365 -16.26 -13.09 -10.54
C ALA A 365 -15.85 -11.77 -11.20
N ILE A 366 -16.82 -11.03 -11.78
CA ILE A 366 -16.59 -9.66 -12.26
C ILE A 366 -16.80 -8.71 -11.09
N GLU A 367 -15.71 -8.12 -10.59
CA GLU A 367 -15.77 -7.17 -9.47
C GLU A 367 -14.58 -6.21 -9.46
N THR A 368 -14.70 -5.11 -8.72
CA THR A 368 -13.65 -4.10 -8.62
C THR A 368 -12.53 -4.50 -7.66
N HIS A 369 -12.74 -5.51 -6.82
CA HIS A 369 -11.78 -5.98 -5.85
C HIS A 369 -10.57 -6.67 -6.51
N VAL A 370 -9.50 -6.85 -5.77
CA VAL A 370 -8.30 -7.63 -6.11
C VAL A 370 -7.74 -8.25 -4.85
N ALA A 371 -6.92 -9.29 -5.01
CA ALA A 371 -6.18 -9.86 -3.88
C ALA A 371 -7.09 -10.56 -2.84
N ASP A 372 -8.18 -11.13 -3.32
CA ASP A 372 -9.08 -11.98 -2.55
C ASP A 372 -8.67 -13.44 -2.65
N ALA A 373 -9.09 -14.26 -1.70
CA ALA A 373 -8.95 -15.72 -1.77
C ALA A 373 -9.67 -16.34 -2.99
N ARG A 374 -10.65 -15.63 -3.55
CA ARG A 374 -11.42 -16.01 -4.76
C ARG A 374 -10.93 -15.21 -5.95
N THR A 375 -10.86 -15.88 -7.10
CA THR A 375 -10.45 -15.23 -8.35
C THR A 375 -11.52 -14.26 -8.85
N CYS A 376 -11.07 -13.07 -9.23
CA CYS A 376 -11.91 -12.04 -9.81
C CYS A 376 -11.27 -11.37 -11.03
N CYS A 377 -12.07 -10.75 -11.87
CA CYS A 377 -11.62 -10.06 -13.06
C CYS A 377 -12.32 -8.70 -13.25
N LEU A 378 -11.68 -7.85 -14.02
CA LEU A 378 -12.15 -6.51 -14.34
C LEU A 378 -11.60 -6.07 -15.71
N ASN A 379 -12.43 -5.41 -16.53
CA ASN A 379 -11.95 -4.55 -17.61
C ASN A 379 -11.93 -3.11 -17.13
N PRO A 380 -10.74 -2.48 -16.96
CA PRO A 380 -10.65 -1.12 -16.45
C PRO A 380 -11.38 -0.09 -17.34
N ALA A 381 -11.32 -0.24 -18.67
CA ALA A 381 -11.92 0.68 -19.63
C ALA A 381 -13.46 0.75 -19.54
N THR A 382 -14.11 -0.34 -19.15
CA THR A 382 -15.59 -0.40 -19.00
C THR A 382 -16.05 -0.14 -17.56
N SER A 383 -15.14 -0.02 -16.60
CA SER A 383 -15.43 0.10 -15.16
C SER A 383 -14.71 1.27 -14.51
N THR A 384 -13.52 1.06 -13.96
CA THR A 384 -12.80 2.05 -13.14
C THR A 384 -12.32 3.27 -13.92
N HIS A 385 -12.14 3.16 -15.22
CA HIS A 385 -11.69 4.25 -16.12
C HIS A 385 -12.74 4.59 -17.19
N ARG A 386 -14.00 4.25 -16.97
CA ARG A 386 -15.11 4.43 -17.92
C ARG A 386 -15.33 5.88 -18.39
N GLN A 387 -14.84 6.84 -17.64
CA GLN A 387 -14.98 8.27 -17.96
C GLN A 387 -13.90 8.78 -18.93
N MET A 388 -12.87 7.96 -19.21
CA MET A 388 -11.78 8.32 -20.13
C MET A 388 -12.16 7.97 -21.58
N SER A 389 -11.73 8.81 -22.53
CA SER A 389 -11.78 8.47 -23.95
C SER A 389 -10.76 7.37 -24.29
N ASP A 390 -10.93 6.71 -25.45
CA ASP A 390 -9.99 5.65 -25.86
C ASP A 390 -8.55 6.21 -26.03
N GLU A 391 -8.37 7.47 -26.47
CA GLU A 391 -7.06 8.12 -26.56
C GLU A 391 -6.45 8.35 -25.15
N GLN A 392 -7.28 8.75 -24.18
CA GLN A 392 -6.84 8.92 -22.80
C GLN A 392 -6.47 7.58 -22.17
N LEU A 393 -7.23 6.51 -22.45
CA LEU A 393 -6.92 5.16 -22.01
C LEU A 393 -5.58 4.66 -22.55
N ILE A 394 -5.31 4.85 -23.85
CA ILE A 394 -4.04 4.48 -24.49
C ILE A 394 -2.88 5.25 -23.85
N THR A 395 -3.05 6.55 -23.64
CA THR A 395 -2.03 7.41 -23.00
C THR A 395 -1.74 6.95 -21.55
N ALA A 396 -2.75 6.44 -20.86
CA ALA A 396 -2.62 5.88 -19.51
C ALA A 396 -2.07 4.44 -19.49
N GLY A 397 -1.74 3.84 -20.64
CA GLY A 397 -1.31 2.44 -20.74
C GLY A 397 -2.39 1.41 -20.46
N ILE A 398 -3.67 1.78 -20.65
CA ILE A 398 -4.84 0.95 -20.38
C ILE A 398 -5.65 0.77 -21.66
N PRO A 399 -5.20 -0.06 -22.60
CA PRO A 399 -5.95 -0.28 -23.84
C PRO A 399 -7.35 -0.84 -23.55
N ALA A 400 -8.30 -0.55 -24.44
CA ALA A 400 -9.72 -0.84 -24.23
C ALA A 400 -10.03 -2.33 -24.03
N GLY A 401 -9.20 -3.23 -24.56
CA GLY A 401 -9.28 -4.68 -24.40
C GLY A 401 -8.55 -5.22 -23.18
N LEU A 402 -7.94 -4.37 -22.35
CA LEU A 402 -7.21 -4.81 -21.18
C LEU A 402 -8.13 -5.48 -20.16
N ILE A 403 -7.73 -6.66 -19.69
CA ILE A 403 -8.38 -7.38 -18.60
C ILE A 403 -7.35 -7.50 -17.48
N ARG A 404 -7.79 -7.26 -16.25
CA ARG A 404 -7.04 -7.55 -15.03
C ARG A 404 -7.70 -8.71 -14.31
N ILE A 405 -6.98 -9.82 -14.17
CA ILE A 405 -7.38 -10.97 -13.33
C ILE A 405 -6.57 -10.92 -12.03
N SER A 406 -7.25 -11.08 -10.91
CA SER A 406 -6.63 -11.33 -9.61
C SER A 406 -6.85 -12.78 -9.25
N CYS A 407 -5.83 -13.61 -9.42
CA CYS A 407 -5.89 -15.04 -9.14
C CYS A 407 -5.99 -15.28 -7.64
N GLY A 408 -7.00 -16.01 -7.23
CA GLY A 408 -7.26 -16.43 -5.85
C GLY A 408 -6.43 -17.65 -5.45
N LEU A 409 -6.98 -18.43 -4.52
CA LEU A 409 -6.32 -19.60 -3.91
C LEU A 409 -6.82 -20.94 -4.51
N GLU A 410 -7.68 -20.89 -5.51
CA GLU A 410 -8.24 -22.06 -6.19
C GLU A 410 -7.12 -22.92 -6.82
N ASP A 411 -7.46 -24.12 -7.27
CA ASP A 411 -6.52 -24.94 -8.03
C ASP A 411 -6.19 -24.27 -9.37
N LYS A 412 -4.90 -24.15 -9.68
CA LYS A 412 -4.44 -23.47 -10.90
C LYS A 412 -4.96 -24.09 -12.19
N ASN A 413 -5.22 -25.41 -12.21
CA ASN A 413 -5.77 -26.06 -13.40
C ASN A 413 -7.24 -25.71 -13.61
N ASP A 414 -8.01 -25.53 -12.54
CA ASP A 414 -9.38 -25.06 -12.62
C ASP A 414 -9.46 -23.62 -13.12
N LEU A 415 -8.54 -22.75 -12.67
CA LEU A 415 -8.40 -21.37 -13.16
C LEU A 415 -8.09 -21.34 -14.65
N ILE A 416 -7.10 -22.13 -15.08
CA ILE A 416 -6.70 -22.24 -16.50
C ILE A 416 -7.85 -22.79 -17.33
N ALA A 417 -8.57 -23.80 -16.84
CA ALA A 417 -9.73 -24.38 -17.54
C ALA A 417 -10.85 -23.37 -17.70
N ASP A 418 -11.16 -22.57 -16.68
CA ASP A 418 -12.17 -21.50 -16.76
C ASP A 418 -11.78 -20.42 -17.77
N ILE A 419 -10.52 -19.98 -17.74
CA ILE A 419 -9.99 -18.98 -18.69
C ILE A 419 -10.01 -19.54 -20.12
N ALA A 420 -9.56 -20.78 -20.32
CA ALA A 420 -9.52 -21.42 -21.63
C ALA A 420 -10.92 -21.51 -22.27
N GLN A 421 -11.92 -22.02 -21.53
CA GLN A 421 -13.28 -22.12 -22.06
C GLN A 421 -13.90 -20.75 -22.35
N ALA A 422 -13.54 -19.70 -21.61
CA ALA A 422 -14.00 -18.34 -21.88
C ALA A 422 -13.32 -17.75 -23.12
N LEU A 423 -12.03 -18.05 -23.34
CA LEU A 423 -11.31 -17.68 -24.56
C LEU A 423 -11.88 -18.42 -25.78
N ASP A 424 -12.25 -19.70 -25.67
CA ASP A 424 -12.85 -20.45 -26.77
C ASP A 424 -14.18 -19.86 -27.24
N ALA A 425 -14.89 -19.16 -26.35
CA ALA A 425 -16.19 -18.55 -26.61
C ALA A 425 -16.17 -17.18 -27.33
N ILE A 426 -14.97 -16.61 -27.57
CA ILE A 426 -14.79 -15.31 -28.25
C ILE A 426 -14.22 -15.42 -29.65
#